data_6daaca9ca2d696bf387e256d0f4736ee
#
_entry.id   6daaca9ca2d696bf387e256d0f4736ee
#
_cell.length_a   1.000
_cell.length_b   1.000
_cell.length_c   1.000
_cell.angle_alpha   90.00
_cell.angle_beta   90.00
_cell.angle_gamma   90.00
#
_symmetry.space_group_name_H-M   'P 1'
#
loop_
_entity.id
_entity.type
_entity.pdbx_description
1 polymer ?
#
loop_
_entity_poly.entity_id
_entity_poly.type
_entity_poly.pdbx_seq_one_letter_code
_entity_poly.pdbx_strand_id
1 'polypeptide(L)'
;FLNTPSIKGYLQDGITSRGNILTYDQTDKTNLGAEGLLTTTSDFMKFCKMLVNKGVYQGKKIISPQSIKTMTRKYSEGYPKEDRSYQNQLGYYMGLSVYVLEDPSIMNQGAPRGIYGWGGLQYTEFWIDPKNSMFVIFMTRSQSYKGILEDLIRAVYKVVN
;
A
#
# COMPACT_ATOMS: atom_id res chain seq x y z
N PHE A 1 -20.00 -3.81 3.79
CA PHE A 1 -18.86 -3.93 2.88
C PHE A 1 -18.91 -5.22 2.07
N LEU A 2 -19.02 -6.40 2.70
CA LEU A 2 -19.02 -7.72 2.06
C LEU A 2 -20.31 -8.06 1.29
N ASN A 3 -21.32 -7.20 1.34
CA ASN A 3 -22.61 -7.42 0.68
C ASN A 3 -22.77 -6.68 -0.66
N THR A 4 -21.74 -6.02 -1.16
CA THR A 4 -21.82 -5.41 -2.48
C THR A 4 -21.71 -6.49 -3.57
N PRO A 5 -22.51 -6.42 -4.65
CA PRO A 5 -22.48 -7.42 -5.72
C PRO A 5 -21.10 -7.62 -6.35
N SER A 6 -20.31 -6.56 -6.43
CA SER A 6 -18.93 -6.60 -6.98
C SER A 6 -17.97 -7.42 -6.11
N ILE A 7 -18.12 -7.40 -4.80
CA ILE A 7 -17.29 -8.21 -3.89
C ILE A 7 -17.72 -9.67 -3.94
N LYS A 8 -19.02 -9.94 -4.00
CA LYS A 8 -19.53 -11.32 -4.15
C LYS A 8 -19.04 -11.97 -5.45
N GLY A 9 -19.11 -11.26 -6.58
CA GLY A 9 -18.58 -11.77 -7.85
C GLY A 9 -17.07 -12.02 -7.80
N TYR A 10 -16.31 -11.14 -7.17
CA TYR A 10 -14.88 -11.28 -7.02
C TYR A 10 -14.49 -12.50 -6.16
N LEU A 11 -15.23 -12.78 -5.09
CA LEU A 11 -15.02 -13.95 -4.24
C LEU A 11 -15.44 -15.25 -4.95
N GLN A 12 -16.48 -15.21 -5.80
CA GLN A 12 -16.96 -16.38 -6.53
C GLN A 12 -16.04 -16.78 -7.70
N ASP A 13 -15.50 -15.81 -8.44
CA ASP A 13 -14.88 -16.10 -9.74
C ASP A 13 -13.38 -16.33 -9.73
N GLY A 14 -12.70 -16.19 -8.62
CA GLY A 14 -11.31 -16.20 -8.89
C GLY A 14 -10.30 -16.41 -7.82
N ILE A 15 -10.59 -16.19 -6.60
CA ILE A 15 -9.61 -16.39 -5.53
C ILE A 15 -9.57 -17.87 -5.15
N THR A 16 -10.66 -18.56 -5.34
CA THR A 16 -10.83 -19.97 -4.97
C THR A 16 -10.19 -20.98 -5.94
N SER A 17 -9.91 -20.61 -7.18
CA SER A 17 -9.53 -21.57 -8.21
C SER A 17 -8.12 -22.17 -8.11
N ARG A 18 -7.29 -21.71 -7.16
CA ARG A 18 -5.91 -22.19 -7.00
C ARG A 18 -5.45 -22.42 -5.56
N GLY A 19 -6.35 -22.75 -4.65
CA GLY A 19 -5.96 -23.07 -3.28
C GLY A 19 -5.36 -21.91 -2.51
N ASN A 20 -5.56 -20.69 -2.94
CA ASN A 20 -4.99 -19.49 -2.35
C ASN A 20 -6.03 -18.71 -1.58
N ILE A 21 -6.00 -18.93 -0.31
CA ILE A 21 -5.54 -17.96 0.68
C ILE A 21 -6.63 -17.07 1.24
N LEU A 22 -7.68 -16.76 0.53
CA LEU A 22 -8.74 -15.88 1.04
C LEU A 22 -10.12 -16.54 0.97
N THR A 23 -10.20 -17.81 1.27
CA THR A 23 -11.47 -18.43 1.65
C THR A 23 -11.76 -18.03 3.10
N TYR A 24 -12.04 -16.74 3.31
CA TYR A 24 -12.66 -16.36 4.56
C TYR A 24 -14.05 -16.97 4.58
N ASP A 25 -14.24 -17.89 5.48
CA ASP A 25 -15.59 -18.26 5.85
C ASP A 25 -16.27 -16.98 6.36
N GLN A 26 -17.28 -16.51 5.62
CA GLN A 26 -18.00 -15.29 5.99
C GLN A 26 -18.74 -15.44 7.34
N THR A 27 -18.83 -16.65 7.86
CA THR A 27 -19.35 -16.95 9.19
C THR A 27 -18.29 -16.85 10.28
N ASP A 28 -17.00 -16.87 9.91
CA ASP A 28 -15.91 -16.70 10.86
C ASP A 28 -15.82 -15.23 11.29
N LYS A 29 -15.94 -15.01 12.58
CA LYS A 29 -15.84 -13.69 13.22
C LYS A 29 -14.39 -13.36 13.61
N THR A 30 -13.42 -14.12 13.14
CA THR A 30 -12.01 -13.87 13.44
C THR A 30 -11.54 -12.57 12.79
N ASN A 31 -11.09 -11.65 13.60
CA ASN A 31 -10.48 -10.41 13.14
C ASN A 31 -8.97 -10.64 12.99
N LEU A 32 -8.50 -10.71 11.74
CA LEU A 32 -7.07 -10.82 11.44
C LEU A 32 -6.45 -9.43 11.44
N GLY A 33 -5.46 -9.21 12.30
CA GLY A 33 -4.83 -7.89 12.45
C GLY A 33 -3.90 -7.50 11.29
N ALA A 34 -3.39 -8.49 10.55
CA ALA A 34 -2.44 -8.27 9.47
C ALA A 34 -3.08 -8.33 8.07
N GLU A 35 -4.26 -8.93 7.96
CA GLU A 35 -4.93 -9.18 6.67
C GLU A 35 -6.45 -9.21 6.86
N GLY A 36 -7.20 -9.44 5.78
CA GLY A 36 -8.66 -9.60 5.86
C GLY A 36 -9.44 -8.38 5.39
N LEU A 37 -8.79 -7.27 5.04
CA LEU A 37 -9.47 -6.14 4.46
C LEU A 37 -9.68 -6.35 2.96
N LEU A 38 -10.95 -6.46 2.56
CA LEU A 38 -11.35 -6.41 1.16
C LEU A 38 -11.93 -5.03 0.86
N THR A 39 -11.44 -4.41 -0.20
CA THR A 39 -11.85 -3.06 -0.58
C THR A 39 -11.93 -2.89 -2.09
N THR A 40 -12.56 -1.83 -2.54
CA THR A 40 -12.50 -1.37 -3.93
C THR A 40 -11.48 -0.25 -4.07
N THR A 41 -10.97 -0.01 -5.28
CA THR A 41 -10.10 1.14 -5.55
C THR A 41 -10.74 2.46 -5.13
N SER A 42 -12.04 2.62 -5.38
CA SER A 42 -12.80 3.83 -5.02
C SER A 42 -12.89 4.06 -3.51
N ASP A 43 -13.04 3.01 -2.73
CA ASP A 43 -13.10 3.13 -1.27
C ASP A 43 -11.72 3.33 -0.68
N PHE A 44 -10.72 2.61 -1.18
CA PHE A 44 -9.35 2.77 -0.71
C PHE A 44 -8.78 4.16 -1.06
N MET A 45 -9.21 4.75 -2.18
CA MET A 45 -8.89 6.13 -2.54
C MET A 45 -9.34 7.13 -1.46
N LYS A 46 -10.45 6.90 -0.76
CA LYS A 46 -10.91 7.77 0.35
C LYS A 46 -9.90 7.77 1.50
N PHE A 47 -9.36 6.59 1.82
CA PHE A 47 -8.29 6.45 2.81
C PHE A 47 -7.00 7.18 2.38
N CYS A 48 -6.57 6.99 1.13
CA CYS A 48 -5.40 7.69 0.60
C CYS A 48 -5.60 9.22 0.60
N LYS A 49 -6.77 9.71 0.19
CA LYS A 49 -7.11 11.14 0.27
C LYS A 49 -7.04 11.68 1.70
N MET A 50 -7.52 10.93 2.67
CA MET A 50 -7.40 11.29 4.08
C MET A 50 -5.95 11.42 4.51
N LEU A 51 -5.08 10.49 4.11
CA LEU A 51 -3.65 10.53 4.45
C LEU A 51 -2.92 11.71 3.79
N VAL A 52 -3.15 11.96 2.50
CA VAL A 52 -2.59 13.13 1.78
C VAL A 52 -3.02 14.44 2.43
N ASN A 53 -4.28 14.52 2.87
CA ASN A 53 -4.85 15.69 3.53
C ASN A 53 -4.55 15.72 5.04
N LYS A 54 -3.45 15.11 5.48
CA LYS A 54 -2.98 15.14 6.86
C LYS A 54 -4.03 14.70 7.89
N GLY A 55 -4.82 13.70 7.52
CA GLY A 55 -5.83 13.10 8.41
C GLY A 55 -7.24 13.66 8.26
N VAL A 56 -7.49 14.52 7.28
CA VAL A 56 -8.80 15.11 7.01
C VAL A 56 -9.44 14.49 5.76
N TYR A 57 -10.70 14.12 5.84
CA TYR A 57 -11.50 13.69 4.70
C TYR A 57 -12.86 14.39 4.71
N GLN A 58 -13.23 15.03 3.60
CA GLN A 58 -14.49 15.80 3.46
C GLN A 58 -14.75 16.79 4.62
N GLY A 59 -13.70 17.51 5.01
CA GLY A 59 -13.78 18.49 6.10
C GLY A 59 -13.79 17.89 7.52
N LYS A 60 -13.87 16.57 7.66
CA LYS A 60 -13.85 15.89 8.96
C LYS A 60 -12.45 15.39 9.29
N LYS A 61 -12.00 15.68 10.50
CA LYS A 61 -10.75 15.12 11.04
C LYS A 61 -10.99 13.66 11.43
N ILE A 62 -10.34 12.74 10.73
CA ILE A 62 -10.40 11.29 10.98
C ILE A 62 -9.26 10.85 11.91
N ILE A 63 -8.04 11.28 11.61
CA ILE A 63 -6.88 11.09 12.48
C ILE A 63 -6.11 12.39 12.60
N SER A 64 -5.22 12.51 13.58
CA SER A 64 -4.43 13.72 13.74
C SER A 64 -3.21 13.73 12.82
N PRO A 65 -2.70 14.89 12.40
CA PRO A 65 -1.40 14.98 11.73
C PRO A 65 -0.27 14.34 12.55
N GLN A 66 -0.36 14.46 13.87
CA GLN A 66 0.60 13.81 14.78
C GLN A 66 0.53 12.30 14.72
N SER A 67 -0.65 11.71 14.54
CA SER A 67 -0.80 10.25 14.33
C SER A 67 -0.12 9.80 13.05
N ILE A 68 -0.25 10.55 11.95
CA ILE A 68 0.45 10.26 10.69
C ILE A 68 1.97 10.36 10.90
N LYS A 69 2.44 11.42 11.57
CA LYS A 69 3.86 11.57 11.91
C LYS A 69 4.39 10.41 12.75
N THR A 70 3.59 9.95 13.71
CA THR A 70 3.93 8.77 14.52
C THR A 70 3.97 7.52 13.65
N MET A 71 2.97 7.30 12.79
CA MET A 71 2.90 6.15 11.89
C MET A 71 4.12 6.07 10.95
N THR A 72 4.58 7.20 10.45
CA THR A 72 5.69 7.29 9.49
C THR A 72 7.07 7.47 10.12
N ARG A 73 7.18 7.44 11.45
CA ARG A 73 8.48 7.50 12.14
C ARG A 73 9.24 6.18 11.97
N LYS A 74 10.57 6.25 11.93
CA LYS A 74 11.43 5.08 11.88
C LYS A 74 11.37 4.28 13.19
N TYR A 75 10.93 3.04 13.10
CA TYR A 75 10.86 2.10 14.22
C TYR A 75 11.81 0.91 14.05
N SER A 76 12.09 0.53 12.81
CA SER A 76 13.12 -0.47 12.51
C SER A 76 13.93 -0.03 11.31
N GLU A 77 15.15 -0.56 11.21
CA GLU A 77 15.98 -0.42 10.02
C GLU A 77 15.28 -1.07 8.82
N GLY A 78 15.60 -0.56 7.64
CA GLY A 78 15.20 -1.21 6.40
C GLY A 78 15.92 -2.53 6.18
N TYR A 79 15.57 -3.21 5.11
CA TYR A 79 16.23 -4.45 4.72
C TYR A 79 17.68 -4.20 4.30
N PRO A 80 18.64 -5.09 4.68
CA PRO A 80 20.00 -5.01 4.23
C PRO A 80 20.08 -5.03 2.71
N LYS A 81 21.03 -4.28 2.13
CA LYS A 81 21.24 -4.24 0.67
C LYS A 81 21.58 -5.61 0.07
N GLU A 82 22.13 -6.48 0.88
CA GLU A 82 22.53 -7.85 0.54
C GLU A 82 21.34 -8.81 0.47
N ASP A 83 20.24 -8.48 1.15
CA ASP A 83 19.02 -9.31 1.13
C ASP A 83 18.20 -9.03 -0.12
N ARG A 84 18.43 -9.83 -1.14
CA ARG A 84 17.72 -9.73 -2.42
C ARG A 84 16.26 -10.17 -2.37
N SER A 85 15.81 -10.76 -1.28
CA SER A 85 14.40 -11.18 -1.11
C SER A 85 13.44 -9.99 -1.10
N TYR A 86 13.94 -8.80 -0.74
CA TYR A 86 13.17 -7.56 -0.59
C TYR A 86 13.77 -6.42 -1.40
N GLN A 87 14.24 -6.70 -2.62
CA GLN A 87 14.91 -5.70 -3.49
C GLN A 87 14.07 -4.44 -3.71
N ASN A 88 12.75 -4.60 -3.81
CA ASN A 88 11.81 -3.50 -3.98
C ASN A 88 11.63 -2.61 -2.74
N GLN A 89 12.22 -2.99 -1.62
CA GLN A 89 12.17 -2.22 -0.36
C GLN A 89 13.54 -1.68 0.07
N LEU A 90 14.54 -1.80 -0.80
CA LEU A 90 15.85 -1.21 -0.53
C LEU A 90 15.73 0.33 -0.43
N GLY A 91 16.35 0.89 0.59
CA GLY A 91 16.27 2.32 0.87
C GLY A 91 15.06 2.73 1.70
N TYR A 92 14.22 1.79 2.11
CA TYR A 92 13.08 2.03 2.98
C TYR A 92 13.38 1.61 4.42
N TYR A 93 12.69 2.23 5.35
CA TYR A 93 12.57 1.78 6.73
C TYR A 93 11.11 1.47 7.08
N MET A 94 10.88 0.79 8.20
CA MET A 94 9.54 0.47 8.66
C MET A 94 9.02 1.49 9.67
N GLY A 95 7.85 2.03 9.38
CA GLY A 95 6.99 2.74 10.29
C GLY A 95 6.01 1.78 10.99
N LEU A 96 4.87 2.29 11.45
CA LEU A 96 3.77 1.47 11.95
C LEU A 96 2.87 1.07 10.77
N SER A 97 2.97 -0.19 10.35
CA SER A 97 2.23 -0.77 9.22
C SER A 97 2.41 -0.03 7.88
N VAL A 98 3.52 0.67 7.71
CA VAL A 98 3.93 1.30 6.45
C VAL A 98 5.44 1.22 6.29
N TYR A 99 5.92 1.08 5.06
CA TYR A 99 7.30 1.39 4.71
C TYR A 99 7.44 2.86 4.34
N VAL A 100 8.60 3.43 4.56
CA VAL A 100 8.89 4.85 4.27
C VAL A 100 10.23 4.96 3.55
N LEU A 101 10.26 5.64 2.40
CA LEU A 101 11.49 5.82 1.62
C LEU A 101 12.43 6.79 2.33
N GLU A 102 13.59 6.29 2.76
CA GLU A 102 14.64 7.06 3.41
C GLU A 102 15.72 7.51 2.43
N ASP A 103 16.16 6.60 1.57
CA ASP A 103 17.22 6.86 0.60
C ASP A 103 16.77 6.58 -0.85
N PRO A 104 16.29 7.61 -1.55
CA PRO A 104 15.87 7.48 -2.96
C PRO A 104 16.99 7.07 -3.92
N SER A 105 18.25 7.26 -3.55
CA SER A 105 19.38 7.00 -4.45
C SER A 105 19.60 5.51 -4.70
N ILE A 106 19.17 4.66 -3.78
CA ILE A 106 19.41 3.21 -3.85
C ILE A 106 18.66 2.58 -5.02
N MET A 107 17.38 2.91 -5.19
CA MET A 107 16.54 2.35 -6.25
C MET A 107 16.50 3.25 -7.49
N ASN A 108 16.89 4.51 -7.36
CA ASN A 108 16.91 5.51 -8.44
C ASN A 108 15.62 5.55 -9.27
N GLN A 109 14.50 5.57 -8.58
CA GLN A 109 13.16 5.53 -9.20
C GLN A 109 12.56 6.93 -9.41
N GLY A 110 13.28 8.00 -9.03
CA GLY A 110 12.78 9.38 -9.10
C GLY A 110 11.82 9.76 -7.98
N ALA A 111 11.41 8.82 -7.15
CA ALA A 111 10.53 9.08 -6.01
C ALA A 111 11.23 9.94 -4.96
N PRO A 112 10.56 10.92 -4.34
CA PRO A 112 11.17 11.74 -3.30
C PRO A 112 11.28 10.99 -1.97
N ARG A 113 12.26 11.36 -1.15
CA ARG A 113 12.34 10.91 0.23
C ARG A 113 11.04 11.20 0.97
N GLY A 114 10.59 10.27 1.79
CA GLY A 114 9.43 10.42 2.65
C GLY A 114 8.12 9.93 2.04
N ILE A 115 8.11 9.36 0.81
CA ILE A 115 6.95 8.61 0.38
C ILE A 115 6.75 7.41 1.31
N TYR A 116 5.50 7.05 1.57
CA TYR A 116 5.18 5.93 2.44
C TYR A 116 3.95 5.17 1.93
N GLY A 117 3.89 3.90 2.21
CA GLY A 117 2.81 3.05 1.73
C GLY A 117 2.89 1.63 2.25
N TRP A 118 2.15 0.75 1.61
CA TRP A 118 2.15 -0.67 1.89
C TRP A 118 1.68 -1.48 0.69
N GLY A 119 2.01 -2.76 0.70
CA GLY A 119 1.61 -3.71 -0.33
C GLY A 119 0.77 -4.86 0.20
N GLY A 120 0.13 -5.58 -0.71
CA GLY A 120 -0.66 -6.77 -0.41
C GLY A 120 -0.15 -8.01 -1.14
N LEU A 121 -0.61 -9.18 -0.68
CA LEU A 121 -0.16 -10.51 -1.16
C LEU A 121 -0.29 -10.70 -2.68
N GLN A 122 -1.26 -10.07 -3.32
CA GLN A 122 -1.49 -10.15 -4.77
C GLN A 122 -0.81 -9.01 -5.53
N TYR A 123 0.20 -8.38 -4.94
CA TYR A 123 0.93 -7.23 -5.48
C TYR A 123 0.03 -6.02 -5.71
N THR A 124 -0.97 -5.84 -4.86
CA THR A 124 -1.63 -4.55 -4.72
C THR A 124 -0.72 -3.63 -3.94
N GLU A 125 -0.59 -2.38 -4.38
CA GLU A 125 0.30 -1.42 -3.75
C GLU A 125 -0.38 -0.06 -3.64
N PHE A 126 -0.03 0.68 -2.62
CA PHE A 126 -0.31 2.10 -2.58
C PHE A 126 0.86 2.86 -1.96
N TRP A 127 1.03 4.09 -2.38
CA TRP A 127 1.90 5.01 -1.66
C TRP A 127 1.35 6.42 -1.65
N ILE A 128 1.73 7.13 -0.62
CA ILE A 128 1.44 8.53 -0.38
C ILE A 128 2.72 9.32 -0.61
N ASP A 129 2.62 10.38 -1.36
CA ASP A 129 3.69 11.34 -1.57
C ASP A 129 3.31 12.69 -0.95
N PRO A 130 3.78 12.98 0.27
CA PRO A 130 3.47 14.24 0.93
C PRO A 130 4.09 15.46 0.24
N LYS A 131 5.23 15.28 -0.45
CA LYS A 131 5.93 16.37 -1.13
C LYS A 131 5.12 16.90 -2.30
N ASN A 132 4.57 16.00 -3.11
CA ASN A 132 3.79 16.35 -4.30
C ASN A 132 2.27 16.37 -4.04
N SER A 133 1.84 16.20 -2.77
CA SER A 133 0.43 16.15 -2.38
C SER A 133 -0.39 15.15 -3.20
N MET A 134 0.18 13.99 -3.46
CA MET A 134 -0.44 12.96 -4.28
C MET A 134 -0.40 11.58 -3.61
N PHE A 135 -1.15 10.66 -4.17
CA PHE A 135 -1.07 9.24 -3.85
C PHE A 135 -1.21 8.43 -5.12
N VAL A 136 -0.73 7.21 -5.08
CA VAL A 136 -0.92 6.22 -6.12
C VAL A 136 -1.54 4.97 -5.50
N ILE A 137 -2.44 4.34 -6.24
CA ILE A 137 -3.03 3.05 -5.91
C ILE A 137 -2.80 2.16 -7.13
N PHE A 138 -2.16 1.03 -6.91
CA PHE A 138 -1.94 0.01 -7.93
C PHE A 138 -2.68 -1.26 -7.53
N MET A 139 -3.73 -1.58 -8.25
CA MET A 139 -4.52 -2.79 -8.04
C MET A 139 -4.19 -3.81 -9.11
N THR A 140 -3.62 -4.92 -8.68
CA THR A 140 -3.30 -6.03 -9.55
C THR A 140 -3.64 -7.35 -8.87
N ARG A 141 -3.70 -8.40 -9.65
CA ARG A 141 -3.74 -9.77 -9.19
C ARG A 141 -2.63 -10.53 -9.91
N SER A 142 -1.45 -10.49 -9.35
CA SER A 142 -0.28 -11.16 -9.90
C SER A 142 0.30 -12.13 -8.89
N GLN A 143 0.98 -13.16 -9.39
CA GLN A 143 1.79 -14.08 -8.58
C GLN A 143 3.29 -13.78 -8.73
N SER A 144 3.63 -12.79 -9.53
CA SER A 144 5.01 -12.42 -9.81
C SER A 144 5.14 -10.92 -9.95
N TYR A 145 6.08 -10.37 -9.24
CA TYR A 145 6.35 -8.93 -9.22
C TYR A 145 7.06 -8.43 -10.49
N LYS A 146 8.01 -9.18 -11.01
CA LYS A 146 8.77 -8.94 -12.26
C LYS A 146 9.10 -7.47 -12.58
N GLY A 147 9.41 -6.65 -11.56
CA GLY A 147 9.78 -5.24 -11.76
C GLY A 147 8.63 -4.28 -12.10
N ILE A 148 7.39 -4.73 -12.14
CA ILE A 148 6.25 -3.89 -12.53
C ILE A 148 6.09 -2.67 -11.62
N LEU A 149 6.31 -2.82 -10.30
CA LEU A 149 6.17 -1.70 -9.37
C LEU A 149 7.26 -0.66 -9.59
N GLU A 150 8.50 -1.09 -9.77
CA GLU A 150 9.63 -0.22 -10.04
C GLU A 150 9.42 0.58 -11.32
N ASP A 151 8.93 -0.07 -12.37
CA ASP A 151 8.62 0.58 -13.64
C ASP A 151 7.47 1.57 -13.50
N LEU A 152 6.43 1.21 -12.73
CA LEU A 152 5.32 2.12 -12.43
C LEU A 152 5.80 3.34 -11.64
N ILE A 153 6.61 3.15 -10.61
CA ILE A 153 7.17 4.27 -9.82
C ILE A 153 7.99 5.19 -10.72
N ARG A 154 8.88 4.64 -11.55
CA ARG A 154 9.65 5.42 -12.52
C ARG A 154 8.76 6.20 -13.49
N ALA A 155 7.73 5.55 -14.03
CA ALA A 155 6.80 6.19 -14.96
C ALA A 155 6.06 7.36 -14.31
N VAL A 156 5.55 7.17 -13.09
CA VAL A 156 4.87 8.22 -12.32
C VAL A 156 5.80 9.40 -12.09
N TYR A 157 7.00 9.17 -11.57
CA TYR A 157 7.90 10.27 -11.22
C TYR A 157 8.63 10.90 -12.42
N LYS A 158 8.63 10.25 -13.58
CA LYS A 158 9.05 10.88 -14.84
C LYS A 158 8.07 11.99 -15.29
N VAL A 159 6.82 11.88 -14.89
CA VAL A 159 5.78 12.87 -15.26
C VAL A 159 5.63 13.96 -14.20
N VAL A 160 5.90 13.62 -12.94
CA VAL A 160 5.72 14.53 -11.79
C VAL A 160 6.92 15.47 -11.59
N ASN A 161 8.12 15.03 -11.94
CA ASN A 161 9.37 15.82 -11.87
C ASN A 161 9.65 16.50 -13.21
#